data_df5d75575e8b6ab188f6ef2c9e4d018e
#
_entry.id   df5d75575e8b6ab188f6ef2c9e4d018e
#
_cell.length_a   1.000
_cell.length_b   1.000
_cell.length_c   1.000
_cell.angle_alpha   90.00
_cell.angle_beta   90.00
_cell.angle_gamma   90.00
#
_symmetry.space_group_name_H-M   'P 1'
#
loop_
_entity.id
_entity.type
_entity.pdbx_description
1 polymer ?
#
loop_
_entity_poly.entity_id
_entity_poly.type
_entity_poly.pdbx_seq_one_letter_code
_entity_poly.pdbx_strand_id
1 'polypeptide(L)'
;MLFRSLDTINICVPTPLRKTKDPDMSYIVNACQEIAKYLRPGMLLILESTTYPGTTDELMRPMFERPDFKVGEDFFLCFSPERVDPGNPNFQTKNIPKVVGGVTAECTRVGARFYEQALETVVPVGSTRVAEMVKLLENTFRMINIGLVNEVAMLCDRDRKSTRLNSSHT
;
A
#
# COMPACT_ATOMS: atom_id res chain seq x y z
N MET A 1 -25.22 3.49 9.24
CA MET A 1 -25.62 4.78 8.63
C MET A 1 -24.45 5.70 8.23
N LEU A 2 -23.21 5.31 8.48
CA LEU A 2 -22.02 6.14 8.26
C LEU A 2 -21.69 6.43 6.78
N PHE A 3 -21.99 5.53 5.84
CA PHE A 3 -21.51 5.64 4.46
C PHE A 3 -22.42 6.44 3.50
N ARG A 4 -23.63 6.85 3.91
CA ARG A 4 -24.62 7.50 3.02
C ARG A 4 -24.23 8.91 2.55
N SER A 5 -23.39 9.62 3.28
CA SER A 5 -22.99 11.01 2.98
C SER A 5 -21.52 11.16 2.60
N LEU A 6 -20.78 10.07 2.44
CA LEU A 6 -19.35 10.11 2.13
C LEU A 6 -19.15 10.08 0.62
N ASP A 7 -18.23 10.92 0.14
CA ASP A 7 -17.79 10.94 -1.26
C ASP A 7 -16.50 10.11 -1.45
N THR A 8 -15.74 9.89 -0.39
CA THR A 8 -14.51 9.11 -0.42
C THR A 8 -14.46 8.12 0.74
N ILE A 9 -13.98 6.91 0.47
CA ILE A 9 -13.77 5.86 1.48
C ILE A 9 -12.35 5.30 1.32
N ASN A 10 -11.52 5.44 2.37
CA ASN A 10 -10.23 4.77 2.47
C ASN A 10 -10.38 3.47 3.27
N ILE A 11 -9.94 2.36 2.68
CA ILE A 11 -10.02 1.02 3.27
C ILE A 11 -8.66 0.69 3.89
N CYS A 12 -8.59 0.76 5.24
CA CYS A 12 -7.40 0.54 6.04
C CYS A 12 -7.66 -0.59 7.03
N VAL A 13 -7.90 -1.80 6.53
CA VAL A 13 -8.20 -2.97 7.35
C VAL A 13 -6.97 -3.86 7.53
N PRO A 14 -6.89 -4.66 8.62
CA PRO A 14 -5.81 -5.62 8.81
C PRO A 14 -5.80 -6.68 7.71
N THR A 15 -4.59 -7.13 7.33
CA THR A 15 -4.37 -8.25 6.41
C THR A 15 -3.38 -9.25 7.02
N PRO A 16 -3.77 -9.94 8.12
CA PRO A 16 -2.88 -10.87 8.81
C PRO A 16 -2.59 -12.09 7.92
N LEU A 17 -1.47 -12.76 8.19
CA LEU A 17 -1.17 -14.04 7.56
C LEU A 17 -1.96 -15.18 8.22
N ARG A 18 -2.53 -16.05 7.41
CA ARG A 18 -3.11 -17.31 7.86
C ARG A 18 -2.03 -18.31 8.30
N LYS A 19 -2.41 -19.40 8.92
CA LYS A 19 -1.49 -20.49 9.27
C LYS A 19 -0.73 -21.06 8.06
N THR A 20 -1.34 -21.00 6.89
CA THR A 20 -0.76 -21.38 5.57
C THR A 20 0.23 -20.33 5.01
N LYS A 21 0.44 -19.21 5.72
CA LYS A 21 1.24 -18.05 5.31
C LYS A 21 0.65 -17.23 4.15
N ASP A 22 -0.56 -17.53 3.71
CA ASP A 22 -1.29 -16.70 2.76
C ASP A 22 -1.95 -15.51 3.48
N PRO A 23 -2.09 -14.34 2.83
CA PRO A 23 -2.78 -13.19 3.42
C PRO A 23 -4.28 -13.49 3.62
N ASP A 24 -4.81 -13.09 4.77
CA ASP A 24 -6.24 -13.18 5.04
C ASP A 24 -6.98 -11.98 4.45
N MET A 25 -7.64 -12.20 3.34
CA MET A 25 -8.37 -11.17 2.61
C MET A 25 -9.81 -10.95 3.12
N SER A 26 -10.25 -11.72 4.12
CA SER A 26 -11.64 -11.66 4.63
C SER A 26 -12.03 -10.27 5.12
N TYR A 27 -11.13 -9.54 5.73
CA TYR A 27 -11.39 -8.16 6.20
C TYR A 27 -11.66 -7.20 5.04
N ILE A 28 -10.89 -7.32 3.95
CA ILE A 28 -11.11 -6.50 2.72
C ILE A 28 -12.44 -6.88 2.09
N VAL A 29 -12.72 -8.17 1.93
CA VAL A 29 -13.97 -8.66 1.35
C VAL A 29 -15.18 -8.17 2.15
N ASN A 30 -15.14 -8.29 3.49
CA ASN A 30 -16.21 -7.82 4.35
C ASN A 30 -16.43 -6.30 4.24
N ALA A 31 -15.34 -5.52 4.22
CA ALA A 31 -15.42 -4.07 4.01
C ALA A 31 -16.05 -3.73 2.65
N CYS A 32 -15.62 -4.41 1.58
CA CYS A 32 -16.19 -4.22 0.24
C CYS A 32 -17.69 -4.56 0.19
N GLN A 33 -18.12 -5.66 0.83
CA GLN A 33 -19.54 -6.05 0.91
C GLN A 33 -20.40 -5.00 1.62
N GLU A 34 -19.87 -4.39 2.69
CA GLU A 34 -20.57 -3.32 3.38
C GLU A 34 -20.64 -2.04 2.53
N ILE A 35 -19.53 -1.65 1.89
CA ILE A 35 -19.45 -0.46 1.04
C ILE A 35 -20.39 -0.59 -0.17
N ALA A 36 -20.45 -1.76 -0.80
CA ALA A 36 -21.28 -2.02 -1.98
C ALA A 36 -22.76 -1.71 -1.77
N LYS A 37 -23.26 -1.82 -0.52
CA LYS A 37 -24.65 -1.49 -0.15
C LYS A 37 -24.97 0.01 -0.26
N TYR A 38 -23.95 0.86 -0.22
CA TYR A 38 -24.06 2.32 -0.17
C TYR A 38 -23.35 3.02 -1.32
N LEU A 39 -22.73 2.25 -2.21
CA LEU A 39 -21.98 2.78 -3.35
C LEU A 39 -22.92 3.52 -4.31
N ARG A 40 -22.56 4.74 -4.66
CA ARG A 40 -23.31 5.66 -5.52
C ARG A 40 -22.38 6.35 -6.51
N PRO A 41 -22.94 6.94 -7.58
CA PRO A 41 -22.14 7.68 -8.56
C PRO A 41 -21.28 8.78 -7.93
N GLY A 42 -20.06 8.93 -8.45
CA GLY A 42 -19.09 9.95 -8.03
C GLY A 42 -18.22 9.55 -6.84
N MET A 43 -18.45 8.40 -6.19
CA MET A 43 -17.64 7.98 -5.04
C MET A 43 -16.24 7.53 -5.45
N LEU A 44 -15.26 7.88 -4.60
CA LEU A 44 -13.88 7.40 -4.68
C LEU A 44 -13.62 6.36 -3.58
N LEU A 45 -13.18 5.18 -3.99
CA LEU A 45 -12.74 4.11 -3.09
C LEU A 45 -11.23 3.93 -3.22
N ILE A 46 -10.52 3.91 -2.09
CA ILE A 46 -9.06 3.72 -2.07
C ILE A 46 -8.72 2.58 -1.12
N LEU A 47 -8.04 1.56 -1.61
CA LEU A 47 -7.44 0.53 -0.75
C LEU A 47 -6.05 0.99 -0.33
N GLU A 48 -5.81 1.08 0.99
CA GLU A 48 -4.50 1.37 1.57
C GLU A 48 -3.89 0.18 2.32
N SER A 49 -4.69 -0.84 2.61
CA SER A 49 -4.22 -2.07 3.27
C SER A 49 -3.15 -2.78 2.43
N THR A 50 -2.14 -3.34 3.09
CA THR A 50 -1.11 -4.14 2.41
C THR A 50 -1.72 -5.39 1.79
N THR A 51 -1.42 -5.63 0.52
CA THR A 51 -1.97 -6.74 -0.25
C THR A 51 -1.01 -7.18 -1.35
N TYR A 52 -1.42 -8.10 -2.21
CA TYR A 52 -0.66 -8.57 -3.38
C TYR A 52 -1.15 -7.92 -4.67
N PRO A 53 -0.29 -7.83 -5.71
CA PRO A 53 -0.66 -7.23 -6.99
C PRO A 53 -1.86 -7.93 -7.64
N GLY A 54 -2.85 -7.14 -8.02
CA GLY A 54 -4.11 -7.61 -8.61
C GLY A 54 -5.29 -7.59 -7.64
N THR A 55 -5.08 -7.43 -6.33
CA THR A 55 -6.18 -7.42 -5.35
C THR A 55 -7.25 -6.39 -5.68
N THR A 56 -6.86 -5.17 -6.01
CA THR A 56 -7.82 -4.09 -6.29
C THR A 56 -8.62 -4.38 -7.56
N ASP A 57 -7.97 -4.86 -8.61
CA ASP A 57 -8.59 -5.09 -9.91
C ASP A 57 -9.34 -6.44 -9.99
N GLU A 58 -8.78 -7.50 -9.42
CA GLU A 58 -9.33 -8.86 -9.56
C GLU A 58 -10.31 -9.25 -8.44
N LEU A 59 -10.09 -8.75 -7.22
CA LEU A 59 -10.94 -9.07 -6.07
C LEU A 59 -11.97 -7.97 -5.80
N MET A 60 -11.55 -6.70 -5.73
CA MET A 60 -12.46 -5.62 -5.30
C MET A 60 -13.35 -5.11 -6.43
N ARG A 61 -12.78 -4.86 -7.62
CA ARG A 61 -13.53 -4.33 -8.76
C ARG A 61 -14.78 -5.14 -9.08
N PRO A 62 -14.76 -6.49 -9.18
CA PRO A 62 -15.97 -7.27 -9.46
C PRO A 62 -17.06 -7.19 -8.39
N MET A 63 -16.71 -6.79 -7.16
CA MET A 63 -17.68 -6.61 -6.07
C MET A 63 -18.48 -5.31 -6.19
N PHE A 64 -17.97 -4.34 -6.93
CA PHE A 64 -18.56 -3.01 -7.10
C PHE A 64 -19.15 -2.77 -8.48
N GLU A 65 -18.51 -3.30 -9.52
CA GLU A 65 -18.88 -3.07 -10.92
C GLU A 65 -20.11 -3.89 -11.32
N ARG A 66 -20.99 -3.30 -12.09
CA ARG A 66 -22.23 -3.89 -12.64
C ARG A 66 -22.37 -3.48 -14.10
N PRO A 67 -23.26 -4.13 -14.89
CA PRO A 67 -23.46 -3.77 -16.32
C PRO A 67 -23.75 -2.31 -16.57
N ASP A 68 -24.51 -1.69 -15.67
CA ASP A 68 -24.98 -0.29 -15.69
C ASP A 68 -24.22 0.63 -14.70
N PHE A 69 -23.11 0.16 -14.10
CA PHE A 69 -22.37 0.93 -13.11
C PHE A 69 -20.86 0.60 -13.21
N LYS A 70 -20.11 1.45 -13.87
CA LYS A 70 -18.75 1.20 -14.33
C LYS A 70 -17.69 1.96 -13.56
N VAL A 71 -16.58 1.26 -13.27
CA VAL A 71 -15.39 1.87 -12.68
C VAL A 71 -14.72 2.83 -13.68
N GLY A 72 -14.37 4.03 -13.21
CA GLY A 72 -13.77 5.09 -14.03
C GLY A 72 -14.78 6.00 -14.71
N GLU A 73 -16.06 5.67 -14.65
CA GLU A 73 -17.18 6.46 -15.18
C GLU A 73 -18.13 6.85 -14.04
N ASP A 74 -18.76 5.86 -13.40
CA ASP A 74 -19.73 6.07 -12.34
C ASP A 74 -19.09 6.18 -10.95
N PHE A 75 -18.00 5.41 -10.70
CA PHE A 75 -17.23 5.47 -9.47
C PHE A 75 -15.74 5.27 -9.75
N PHE A 76 -14.90 5.59 -8.77
CA PHE A 76 -13.46 5.54 -8.91
C PHE A 76 -12.86 4.56 -7.90
N LEU A 77 -11.91 3.73 -8.34
CA LEU A 77 -11.26 2.72 -7.51
C LEU A 77 -9.75 2.81 -7.68
N CYS A 78 -9.05 3.01 -6.55
CA CYS A 78 -7.62 3.19 -6.49
C CYS A 78 -6.97 2.29 -5.43
N PHE A 79 -5.68 2.09 -5.60
CA PHE A 79 -4.78 1.60 -4.56
C PHE A 79 -3.72 2.65 -4.22
N SER A 80 -3.43 2.81 -2.93
CA SER A 80 -2.39 3.72 -2.47
C SER A 80 -1.72 3.14 -1.23
N PRO A 81 -0.47 2.63 -1.33
CA PRO A 81 0.20 2.00 -0.20
C PRO A 81 0.51 2.99 0.93
N GLU A 82 0.35 2.53 2.19
CA GLU A 82 0.87 3.27 3.33
C GLU A 82 2.39 3.09 3.42
N ARG A 83 3.11 4.21 3.57
CA ARG A 83 4.57 4.27 3.55
C ARG A 83 5.19 4.88 4.81
N VAL A 84 4.39 5.23 5.82
CA VAL A 84 4.90 5.79 7.08
C VAL A 84 5.78 4.76 7.77
N ASP A 85 6.96 5.22 8.21
CA ASP A 85 7.90 4.45 9.04
C ASP A 85 7.77 4.95 10.48
N PRO A 86 7.09 4.18 11.36
CA PRO A 86 6.83 4.62 12.73
C PRO A 86 8.14 4.94 13.47
N GLY A 87 8.21 6.14 14.04
CA GLY A 87 9.39 6.59 14.79
C GLY A 87 10.45 7.31 13.97
N ASN A 88 10.27 7.49 12.65
CA ASN A 88 11.19 8.29 11.85
C ASN A 88 10.93 9.79 12.06
N PRO A 89 11.88 10.57 12.61
CA PRO A 89 11.66 11.99 12.89
C PRO A 89 11.61 12.87 11.63
N ASN A 90 12.19 12.42 10.52
CA ASN A 90 12.35 13.21 9.30
C ASN A 90 11.21 12.97 8.28
N PHE A 91 10.58 11.80 8.34
CA PHE A 91 9.53 11.42 7.40
C PHE A 91 8.20 11.27 8.13
N GLN A 92 7.32 12.24 7.91
CA GLN A 92 5.96 12.29 8.41
C GLN A 92 4.97 12.06 7.27
N THR A 93 3.72 11.74 7.59
CA THR A 93 2.67 11.49 6.59
C THR A 93 2.59 12.60 5.52
N LYS A 94 2.85 13.84 5.90
CA LYS A 94 2.71 14.99 4.98
C LYS A 94 3.82 15.07 3.93
N ASN A 95 5.06 14.68 4.27
CA ASN A 95 6.22 14.85 3.38
C ASN A 95 6.70 13.54 2.73
N ILE A 96 6.07 12.41 3.03
CA ILE A 96 6.34 11.15 2.31
C ILE A 96 5.59 11.18 0.98
N PRO A 97 6.27 10.94 -0.16
CA PRO A 97 5.61 10.86 -1.45
C PRO A 97 4.54 9.76 -1.45
N LYS A 98 3.28 10.10 -1.72
CA LYS A 98 2.16 9.16 -1.74
C LYS A 98 2.00 8.58 -3.14
N VAL A 99 2.20 7.29 -3.29
CA VAL A 99 1.97 6.59 -4.56
C VAL A 99 0.48 6.29 -4.71
N VAL A 100 -0.08 6.52 -5.89
CA VAL A 100 -1.47 6.19 -6.19
C VAL A 100 -1.61 5.60 -7.59
N GLY A 101 -2.32 4.49 -7.71
CA GLY A 101 -2.68 3.86 -8.97
C GLY A 101 -4.17 3.52 -9.01
N GLY A 102 -4.83 3.84 -10.10
CA GLY A 102 -6.24 3.54 -10.31
C GLY A 102 -6.46 2.35 -11.22
N VAL A 103 -7.67 1.78 -11.18
CA VAL A 103 -8.11 0.73 -12.12
C VAL A 103 -8.15 1.27 -13.55
N THR A 104 -8.49 2.55 -13.72
CA THR A 104 -8.42 3.29 -14.98
C THR A 104 -7.56 4.54 -14.84
N ALA A 105 -7.19 5.16 -15.95
CA ALA A 105 -6.47 6.43 -15.94
C ALA A 105 -7.27 7.52 -15.22
N GLU A 106 -8.59 7.53 -15.38
CA GLU A 106 -9.48 8.47 -14.69
C GLU A 106 -9.50 8.21 -13.17
N CYS A 107 -9.54 6.96 -12.73
CA CYS A 107 -9.40 6.62 -11.32
C CYS A 107 -8.08 7.14 -10.74
N THR A 108 -6.96 6.95 -11.46
CA THR A 108 -5.64 7.47 -11.05
C THR A 108 -5.68 8.99 -10.91
N ARG A 109 -6.29 9.68 -11.86
CA ARG A 109 -6.42 11.14 -11.85
C ARG A 109 -7.23 11.63 -10.65
N VAL A 110 -8.37 11.02 -10.39
CA VAL A 110 -9.24 11.39 -9.26
C VAL A 110 -8.55 11.09 -7.93
N GLY A 111 -7.94 9.91 -7.79
CA GLY A 111 -7.19 9.54 -6.57
C GLY A 111 -5.98 10.45 -6.31
N ALA A 112 -5.24 10.85 -7.36
CA ALA A 112 -4.15 11.80 -7.23
C ALA A 112 -4.66 13.17 -6.74
N ARG A 113 -5.72 13.68 -7.35
CA ARG A 113 -6.35 14.95 -6.93
C ARG A 113 -6.86 14.94 -5.50
N PHE A 114 -7.35 13.81 -5.01
CA PHE A 114 -7.75 13.68 -3.62
C PHE A 114 -6.57 13.87 -2.67
N TYR A 115 -5.44 13.20 -2.93
CA TYR A 115 -4.25 13.31 -2.06
C TYR A 115 -3.51 14.65 -2.19
N GLU A 116 -3.49 15.26 -3.36
CA GLU A 116 -2.87 16.58 -3.61
C GLU A 116 -3.45 17.69 -2.73
N GLN A 117 -4.65 17.51 -2.16
CA GLN A 117 -5.25 18.49 -1.25
C GLN A 117 -4.58 18.52 0.14
N ALA A 118 -3.90 17.45 0.53
CA ALA A 118 -3.34 17.30 1.88
C ALA A 118 -1.84 16.99 1.90
N LEU A 119 -1.28 16.49 0.81
CA LEU A 119 0.09 15.98 0.72
C LEU A 119 0.94 16.82 -0.26
N GLU A 120 2.21 16.99 0.08
CA GLU A 120 3.15 17.79 -0.71
C GLU A 120 3.55 17.11 -2.03
N THR A 121 3.64 15.77 -2.03
CA THR A 121 4.07 15.02 -3.20
C THR A 121 3.17 13.80 -3.41
N VAL A 122 2.51 13.76 -4.57
CA VAL A 122 1.75 12.60 -5.02
C VAL A 122 2.41 12.05 -6.28
N VAL A 123 2.59 10.73 -6.34
CA VAL A 123 3.22 10.01 -7.46
C VAL A 123 2.17 9.11 -8.11
N PRO A 124 1.47 9.58 -9.14
CA PRO A 124 0.55 8.73 -9.89
C PRO A 124 1.32 7.68 -10.68
N VAL A 125 0.83 6.43 -10.66
CA VAL A 125 1.39 5.31 -11.40
C VAL A 125 0.36 4.70 -12.36
N GLY A 126 0.83 3.93 -13.34
CA GLY A 126 0.03 3.48 -14.47
C GLY A 126 -1.12 2.52 -14.16
N SER A 127 -1.14 1.88 -12.96
CA SER A 127 -2.20 0.97 -12.57
C SER A 127 -2.17 0.68 -11.06
N THR A 128 -3.26 0.08 -10.55
CA THR A 128 -3.33 -0.45 -9.19
C THR A 128 -2.25 -1.50 -8.94
N ARG A 129 -1.98 -2.39 -9.91
CA ARG A 129 -0.95 -3.45 -9.80
C ARG A 129 0.45 -2.88 -9.61
N VAL A 130 0.77 -1.78 -10.30
CA VAL A 130 2.06 -1.09 -10.11
C VAL A 130 2.15 -0.51 -8.71
N ALA A 131 1.09 0.15 -8.23
CA ALA A 131 1.07 0.72 -6.88
C ALA A 131 1.16 -0.37 -5.78
N GLU A 132 0.48 -1.50 -5.95
CA GLU A 132 0.56 -2.67 -5.07
C GLU A 132 1.98 -3.27 -5.06
N MET A 133 2.61 -3.39 -6.25
CA MET A 133 3.98 -3.91 -6.37
C MET A 133 5.01 -2.98 -5.70
N VAL A 134 4.85 -1.67 -5.76
CA VAL A 134 5.75 -0.70 -5.09
C VAL A 134 5.88 -1.03 -3.60
N LYS A 135 4.77 -1.32 -2.91
CA LYS A 135 4.79 -1.67 -1.49
C LYS A 135 5.59 -2.95 -1.21
N LEU A 136 5.40 -3.98 -2.04
CA LEU A 136 6.14 -5.23 -1.91
C LEU A 136 7.62 -5.04 -2.17
N LEU A 137 7.96 -4.31 -3.22
CA LEU A 137 9.36 -4.02 -3.59
C LEU A 137 10.08 -3.27 -2.46
N GLU A 138 9.48 -2.22 -1.92
CA GLU A 138 10.06 -1.43 -0.83
C GLU A 138 10.26 -2.27 0.45
N ASN A 139 9.27 -3.05 0.83
CA ASN A 139 9.37 -3.92 2.01
C ASN A 139 10.42 -5.02 1.82
N THR A 140 10.47 -5.64 0.64
CA THR A 140 11.45 -6.69 0.31
C THR A 140 12.86 -6.11 0.30
N PHE A 141 13.06 -4.95 -0.35
CA PHE A 141 14.36 -4.27 -0.37
C PHE A 141 14.84 -3.94 1.05
N ARG A 142 13.97 -3.38 1.89
CA ARG A 142 14.28 -3.08 3.30
C ARG A 142 14.66 -4.34 4.07
N MET A 143 13.88 -5.41 3.94
CA MET A 143 14.11 -6.67 4.65
C MET A 143 15.43 -7.31 4.24
N ILE A 144 15.78 -7.34 2.95
CA ILE A 144 17.03 -7.89 2.44
C ILE A 144 18.23 -7.09 2.98
N ASN A 145 18.16 -5.75 2.94
CA ASN A 145 19.25 -4.91 3.44
C ASN A 145 19.47 -5.08 4.96
N ILE A 146 18.39 -5.11 5.74
CA ILE A 146 18.49 -5.35 7.20
C ILE A 146 19.05 -6.74 7.47
N GLY A 147 18.58 -7.77 6.77
CA GLY A 147 19.09 -9.14 6.89
C GLY A 147 20.58 -9.22 6.58
N LEU A 148 21.00 -8.64 5.46
CA LEU A 148 22.41 -8.60 5.06
C LEU A 148 23.29 -7.92 6.12
N VAL A 149 22.90 -6.74 6.60
CA VAL A 149 23.66 -6.01 7.63
C VAL A 149 23.74 -6.80 8.94
N ASN A 150 22.68 -7.47 9.34
CA ASN A 150 22.67 -8.32 10.54
C ASN A 150 23.62 -9.54 10.37
N GLU A 151 23.59 -10.21 9.22
CA GLU A 151 24.50 -11.35 8.94
C GLU A 151 25.97 -10.90 8.94
N VAL A 152 26.28 -9.75 8.33
CA VAL A 152 27.63 -9.16 8.34
C VAL A 152 28.05 -8.80 9.77
N ALA A 153 27.17 -8.21 10.56
CA ALA A 153 27.45 -7.88 11.96
C ALA A 153 27.75 -9.13 12.79
N MET A 154 26.98 -10.20 12.62
CA MET A 154 27.20 -11.49 13.28
C MET A 154 28.52 -12.14 12.83
N LEU A 155 28.87 -12.03 11.55
CA LEU A 155 30.17 -12.50 11.03
C LEU A 155 31.34 -11.76 11.68
N CYS A 156 31.28 -10.41 11.73
CA CYS A 156 32.28 -9.58 12.36
C CYS A 156 32.43 -9.86 13.87
N ASP A 157 31.31 -10.14 14.56
CA ASP A 157 31.35 -10.47 15.99
C ASP A 157 32.02 -11.84 16.24
N ARG A 158 31.79 -12.82 15.38
CA ARG A 158 32.45 -14.14 15.43
C ARG A 158 33.93 -14.07 15.08
N ASP A 159 34.32 -13.18 14.17
CA ASP A 159 35.71 -13.03 13.68
C ASP A 159 36.48 -11.97 14.45
N ARG A 160 36.16 -11.78 15.77
CA ARG A 160 36.86 -10.84 16.67
C ARG A 160 38.38 -11.00 16.71
N LYS A 161 38.97 -12.07 16.17
CA LYS A 161 40.42 -12.27 16.04
C LYS A 161 41.03 -11.40 14.93
N SER A 162 40.28 -11.05 13.86
CA SER A 162 40.83 -10.29 12.73
C SER A 162 41.00 -8.80 13.03
N THR A 163 40.14 -8.21 13.87
CA THR A 163 40.25 -6.78 14.26
C THR A 163 41.36 -6.49 15.27
N ARG A 164 41.86 -7.49 16.00
CA ARG A 164 42.99 -7.33 16.92
C ARG A 164 44.37 -7.51 16.25
N LEU A 165 44.44 -8.15 15.09
CA LEU A 165 45.72 -8.40 14.38
C LEU A 165 46.22 -7.21 13.57
N ASN A 166 45.35 -6.25 13.23
CA ASN A 166 45.75 -5.05 12.48
C ASN A 166 46.29 -3.90 13.35
N SER A 167 46.21 -4.00 14.68
CA SER A 167 46.77 -2.99 15.60
C SER A 167 48.20 -3.28 16.09
N SER A 168 48.85 -4.36 15.62
CA SER A 168 50.20 -4.73 16.03
C SER A 168 51.26 -4.51 14.96
N HIS A 169 50.98 -3.77 13.89
CA HIS A 169 51.94 -3.34 12.88
C HIS A 169 51.99 -1.81 12.79
N THR A 170 52.44 -1.19 13.87
CA THR A 170 53.09 0.13 13.86
C THR A 170 54.28 0.09 14.79
#